data_ad56c0864e85b7bb260d3c639267a97f
#
_entry.id   ad56c0864e85b7bb260d3c639267a97f
#
_cell.length_a   1.000
_cell.length_b   1.000
_cell.length_c   1.000
_cell.angle_alpha   90.00
_cell.angle_beta   90.00
_cell.angle_gamma   90.00
#
_symmetry.space_group_name_H-M   'P 1'
#
loop_
_entity.id
_entity.type
_entity.pdbx_description
1 polymer ?
#
loop_
_entity_poly.entity_id
_entity_poly.type
_entity_poly.pdbx_seq_one_letter_code
_entity_poly.pdbx_strand_id
1 'polypeptide(L)'
;GNILDPLDIIETYGLDPLRYYLIKEVSFGNDGNISKDRLEACVNSDLANNYGNLCQRVTAFAEKNCSSKIPSIKKLNVDDLLLLNKFTDNLLNLRSEIDKQNINYYINFIISSLFEANKYFNDQEPWKKKDDKERLNTIVYTALEVIRKISFMLYPIIPQTINKVLKIFNLDSNTISLE
;
A
#
# COMPACT_ATOMS: atom_id res chain seq x y z
N GLY A 1 -24.77 21.60 -13.49
CA GLY A 1 -24.01 20.61 -12.73
C GLY A 1 -22.69 21.25 -12.27
N ASN A 2 -22.24 20.95 -11.06
CA ASN A 2 -20.92 21.41 -10.61
C ASN A 2 -19.84 20.69 -11.44
N ILE A 3 -19.28 21.40 -12.40
CA ILE A 3 -18.09 20.95 -13.12
C ILE A 3 -16.92 21.29 -12.18
N LEU A 4 -16.22 20.27 -11.67
CA LEU A 4 -14.96 20.45 -10.98
C LEU A 4 -13.86 20.57 -12.04
N ASP A 5 -13.11 21.68 -12.01
CA ASP A 5 -11.94 21.82 -12.86
C ASP A 5 -10.82 20.90 -12.34
N PRO A 6 -10.33 19.96 -13.15
CA PRO A 6 -9.23 19.07 -12.73
C PRO A 6 -7.96 19.85 -12.38
N LEU A 7 -7.71 21.01 -12.99
CA LEU A 7 -6.53 21.83 -12.71
C LEU A 7 -6.59 22.43 -11.30
N ASP A 8 -7.76 22.94 -10.88
CA ASP A 8 -7.97 23.46 -9.52
C ASP A 8 -7.76 22.35 -8.46
N ILE A 9 -8.19 21.12 -8.77
CA ILE A 9 -7.99 19.96 -7.89
C ILE A 9 -6.51 19.61 -7.81
N ILE A 10 -5.81 19.58 -8.94
CA ILE A 10 -4.37 19.28 -8.98
C ILE A 10 -3.58 20.35 -8.22
N GLU A 11 -3.92 21.63 -8.36
CA GLU A 11 -3.27 22.71 -7.62
C GLU A 11 -3.48 22.57 -6.11
N THR A 12 -4.67 22.18 -5.68
CA THR A 12 -5.04 22.09 -4.26
C THR A 12 -4.52 20.81 -3.59
N TYR A 13 -4.67 19.65 -4.24
CA TYR A 13 -4.44 18.32 -3.64
C TYR A 13 -3.25 17.57 -4.25
N GLY A 14 -2.78 17.99 -5.42
CA GLY A 14 -1.79 17.28 -6.22
C GLY A 14 -2.38 16.29 -7.22
N LEU A 15 -1.54 15.83 -8.14
CA LEU A 15 -1.95 14.93 -9.22
C LEU A 15 -2.28 13.51 -8.72
N ASP A 16 -1.45 12.95 -7.83
CA ASP A 16 -1.62 11.58 -7.34
C ASP A 16 -2.96 11.34 -6.63
N PRO A 17 -3.41 12.22 -5.70
CA PRO A 17 -4.75 12.10 -5.09
C PRO A 17 -5.88 12.09 -6.10
N LEU A 18 -5.84 12.94 -7.12
CA LEU A 18 -6.84 12.97 -8.18
C LEU A 18 -6.85 11.66 -8.98
N ARG A 19 -5.66 11.17 -9.40
CA ARG A 19 -5.51 9.89 -10.12
C ARG A 19 -6.10 8.72 -9.32
N TYR A 20 -5.74 8.64 -8.04
CA TYR A 20 -6.24 7.59 -7.16
C TYR A 20 -7.77 7.62 -7.05
N TYR A 21 -8.33 8.79 -6.78
CA TYR A 21 -9.76 8.99 -6.64
C TYR A 21 -10.53 8.59 -7.90
N LEU A 22 -10.08 9.06 -9.07
CA LEU A 22 -10.74 8.74 -10.34
C LEU A 22 -10.72 7.24 -10.64
N ILE A 23 -9.60 6.57 -10.39
CA ILE A 23 -9.47 5.13 -10.62
C ILE A 23 -10.31 4.31 -9.64
N LYS A 24 -10.44 4.78 -8.39
CA LYS A 24 -11.20 4.06 -7.36
C LYS A 24 -12.70 4.26 -7.48
N GLU A 25 -13.14 5.51 -7.63
CA GLU A 25 -14.56 5.88 -7.50
C GLU A 25 -15.32 5.78 -8.82
N VAL A 26 -14.63 5.85 -9.96
CA VAL A 26 -15.27 5.78 -11.28
C VAL A 26 -14.98 4.43 -11.90
N SER A 27 -15.99 3.58 -11.96
CA SER A 27 -15.88 2.33 -12.73
C SER A 27 -15.66 2.65 -14.20
N PHE A 28 -14.70 1.98 -14.83
CA PHE A 28 -14.37 2.20 -16.23
C PHE A 28 -15.60 2.09 -17.12
N GLY A 29 -15.83 3.10 -17.97
CA GLY A 29 -16.98 3.17 -18.87
C GLY A 29 -18.28 3.73 -18.27
N ASN A 30 -18.28 4.16 -17.01
CA ASN A 30 -19.42 4.78 -16.35
C ASN A 30 -19.14 6.22 -15.96
N ASP A 31 -20.21 7.02 -15.83
CA ASP A 31 -20.11 8.36 -15.27
C ASP A 31 -19.94 8.30 -13.75
N GLY A 32 -19.04 9.13 -13.22
CA GLY A 32 -18.78 9.24 -11.78
C GLY A 32 -19.36 10.53 -11.22
N ASN A 33 -19.89 10.46 -9.99
CA ASN A 33 -20.25 11.66 -9.25
C ASN A 33 -19.04 12.17 -8.47
N ILE A 34 -18.32 13.12 -9.07
CA ILE A 34 -17.08 13.68 -8.54
C ILE A 34 -17.41 14.85 -7.60
N SER A 35 -16.90 14.82 -6.35
CA SER A 35 -16.96 15.94 -5.42
C SER A 35 -15.67 16.07 -4.62
N LYS A 36 -15.35 17.30 -4.16
CA LYS A 36 -14.18 17.55 -3.32
C LYS A 36 -14.23 16.75 -2.01
N ASP A 37 -15.38 16.73 -1.36
CA ASP A 37 -15.57 16.01 -0.08
C ASP A 37 -15.32 14.51 -0.24
N ARG A 38 -15.78 13.91 -1.34
CA ARG A 38 -15.56 12.48 -1.64
C ARG A 38 -14.09 12.20 -1.95
N LEU A 39 -13.43 13.10 -2.68
CA LEU A 39 -11.99 13.00 -2.95
C LEU A 39 -11.20 13.04 -1.64
N GLU A 40 -11.47 14.02 -0.79
CA GLU A 40 -10.80 14.14 0.51
C GLU A 40 -11.04 12.92 1.40
N ALA A 41 -12.28 12.48 1.51
CA ALA A 41 -12.63 11.30 2.29
C ALA A 41 -11.90 10.04 1.79
N CYS A 42 -11.89 9.82 0.48
CA CYS A 42 -11.22 8.70 -0.17
C CYS A 42 -9.70 8.71 0.07
N VAL A 43 -9.06 9.85 -0.21
CA VAL A 43 -7.60 10.01 -0.06
C VAL A 43 -7.18 9.90 1.40
N ASN A 44 -7.92 10.53 2.32
CA ASN A 44 -7.64 10.46 3.75
C ASN A 44 -7.81 9.03 4.29
N SER A 45 -8.89 8.34 3.92
CA SER A 45 -9.12 6.97 4.36
C SER A 45 -8.04 6.02 3.87
N ASP A 46 -7.81 5.97 2.58
CA ASP A 46 -7.03 4.90 1.95
C ASP A 46 -5.53 5.21 1.90
N LEU A 47 -5.18 6.44 1.51
CA LEU A 47 -3.77 6.79 1.33
C LEU A 47 -3.14 7.32 2.61
N ALA A 48 -3.79 8.24 3.33
CA ALA A 48 -3.19 8.78 4.54
C ALA A 48 -3.33 7.82 5.73
N ASN A 49 -4.56 7.44 6.08
CA ASN A 49 -4.83 6.69 7.31
C ASN A 49 -4.53 5.19 7.16
N ASN A 50 -4.67 4.62 5.98
CA ASN A 50 -4.41 3.19 5.78
C ASN A 50 -2.97 2.96 5.32
N TYR A 51 -2.59 3.43 4.12
CA TYR A 51 -1.25 3.19 3.58
C TYR A 51 -0.16 4.00 4.28
N GLY A 52 -0.32 5.33 4.39
CA GLY A 52 0.68 6.22 4.99
C GLY A 52 0.95 5.90 6.46
N ASN A 53 -0.12 5.66 7.24
CA ASN A 53 0.01 5.28 8.65
C ASN A 53 0.71 3.92 8.81
N LEU A 54 0.41 2.93 7.96
CA LEU A 54 1.12 1.64 7.99
C LEU A 54 2.62 1.84 7.71
N CYS A 55 2.96 2.56 6.65
CA CYS A 55 4.35 2.87 6.33
C CYS A 55 5.07 3.54 7.51
N GLN A 56 4.49 4.60 8.06
CA GLN A 56 5.08 5.35 9.17
C GLN A 56 5.28 4.49 10.42
N ARG A 57 4.27 3.72 10.81
CA ARG A 57 4.33 2.87 12.00
C ARG A 57 5.38 1.77 11.89
N VAL A 58 5.42 1.09 10.75
CA VAL A 58 6.36 -0.02 10.52
C VAL A 58 7.79 0.50 10.39
N THR A 59 8.01 1.58 9.63
CA THR A 59 9.36 2.16 9.46
C THR A 59 9.91 2.74 10.77
N ALA A 60 9.11 3.51 11.51
CA ALA A 60 9.52 4.03 12.81
C ALA A 60 9.82 2.92 13.83
N PHE A 61 9.04 1.82 13.79
CA PHE A 61 9.32 0.67 14.64
C PHE A 61 10.61 -0.05 14.22
N ALA A 62 10.84 -0.24 12.91
CA ALA A 62 12.06 -0.84 12.37
C ALA A 62 13.31 0.00 12.69
N GLU A 63 13.23 1.32 12.55
CA GLU A 63 14.31 2.24 12.91
C GLU A 63 14.72 2.06 14.36
N LYS A 64 13.76 2.07 15.26
CA LYS A 64 14.01 1.97 16.72
C LYS A 64 14.50 0.59 17.16
N ASN A 65 14.01 -0.49 16.53
CA ASN A 65 14.22 -1.86 17.04
C ASN A 65 15.11 -2.73 16.15
N CYS A 66 15.35 -2.35 14.88
CA CYS A 66 16.14 -3.12 13.91
C CYS A 66 17.34 -2.33 13.36
N SER A 67 17.79 -1.27 14.07
CA SER A 67 18.95 -0.43 13.70
C SER A 67 18.85 0.15 12.27
N SER A 68 17.65 0.58 11.87
CA SER A 68 17.37 1.12 10.53
C SER A 68 17.77 0.19 9.38
N LYS A 69 17.74 -1.12 9.62
CA LYS A 69 18.04 -2.15 8.61
C LYS A 69 16.82 -3.05 8.43
N ILE A 70 16.63 -3.54 7.21
CA ILE A 70 15.69 -4.63 6.96
C ILE A 70 16.21 -5.86 7.67
N PRO A 71 15.47 -6.42 8.65
CA PRO A 71 15.97 -7.54 9.41
C PRO A 71 16.05 -8.80 8.58
N SER A 72 17.06 -9.63 8.84
CA SER A 72 17.12 -10.99 8.29
C SER A 72 16.12 -11.89 9.02
N ILE A 73 15.48 -12.78 8.27
CA ILE A 73 14.52 -13.75 8.80
C ILE A 73 15.15 -15.16 8.82
N LYS A 74 14.75 -15.95 9.80
CA LYS A 74 15.12 -17.36 9.86
C LYS A 74 13.93 -18.28 9.59
N LYS A 75 12.78 -17.97 10.19
CA LYS A 75 11.58 -18.81 10.09
C LYS A 75 10.33 -17.94 9.96
N LEU A 76 9.50 -18.27 8.97
CA LEU A 76 8.15 -17.75 8.82
C LEU A 76 7.15 -18.70 9.48
N ASN A 77 6.15 -18.16 10.14
CA ASN A 77 5.00 -18.93 10.61
C ASN A 77 3.83 -18.81 9.60
N VAL A 78 2.71 -19.44 9.93
CA VAL A 78 1.55 -19.52 9.05
C VAL A 78 0.99 -18.12 8.73
N ASP A 79 0.89 -17.23 9.72
CA ASP A 79 0.34 -15.88 9.52
C ASP A 79 1.23 -15.04 8.59
N ASP A 80 2.56 -15.18 8.70
CA ASP A 80 3.51 -14.50 7.83
C ASP A 80 3.36 -14.98 6.39
N LEU A 81 3.29 -16.30 6.21
CA LEU A 81 3.15 -16.94 4.90
C LEU A 81 1.81 -16.57 4.23
N LEU A 82 0.70 -16.59 4.98
CA LEU A 82 -0.60 -16.21 4.46
C LEU A 82 -0.58 -14.80 3.89
N LEU A 83 0.01 -13.86 4.62
CA LEU A 83 0.08 -12.47 4.20
C LEU A 83 1.03 -12.26 3.00
N LEU A 84 2.21 -12.92 3.01
CA LEU A 84 3.20 -12.79 1.94
C LEU A 84 2.75 -13.47 0.64
N ASN A 85 2.17 -14.67 0.74
CA ASN A 85 1.76 -15.47 -0.41
C ASN A 85 0.51 -14.92 -1.10
N LYS A 86 -0.31 -14.13 -0.39
CA LYS A 86 -1.52 -13.50 -0.95
C LYS A 86 -1.24 -12.83 -2.30
N PHE A 87 -0.11 -12.15 -2.43
CA PHE A 87 0.25 -11.45 -3.67
C PHE A 87 0.61 -12.40 -4.80
N THR A 88 1.41 -13.41 -4.51
CA THR A 88 1.83 -14.42 -5.48
C THR A 88 0.66 -15.28 -5.95
N ASP A 89 -0.17 -15.73 -5.00
CA ASP A 89 -1.31 -16.59 -5.26
C ASP A 89 -2.40 -15.91 -6.11
N ASN A 90 -2.50 -14.57 -6.02
CA ASN A 90 -3.47 -13.79 -6.76
C ASN A 90 -2.93 -13.15 -8.04
N LEU A 91 -1.64 -13.29 -8.36
CA LEU A 91 -1.00 -12.56 -9.46
C LEU A 91 -1.68 -12.82 -10.82
N LEU A 92 -1.95 -14.08 -11.14
CA LEU A 92 -2.60 -14.46 -12.41
C LEU A 92 -4.03 -13.93 -12.50
N ASN A 93 -4.77 -13.97 -11.39
CA ASN A 93 -6.12 -13.46 -11.33
C ASN A 93 -6.14 -11.92 -11.47
N LEU A 94 -5.26 -11.22 -10.78
CA LEU A 94 -5.11 -9.76 -10.90
C LEU A 94 -4.80 -9.36 -12.36
N ARG A 95 -3.88 -10.07 -13.01
CA ARG A 95 -3.56 -9.85 -14.42
C ARG A 95 -4.77 -10.06 -15.32
N SER A 96 -5.49 -11.16 -15.14
CA SER A 96 -6.72 -11.45 -15.90
C SER A 96 -7.80 -10.37 -15.72
N GLU A 97 -7.97 -9.85 -14.51
CA GLU A 97 -8.93 -8.78 -14.24
C GLU A 97 -8.50 -7.43 -14.85
N ILE A 98 -7.21 -7.12 -14.85
CA ILE A 98 -6.67 -5.93 -15.54
C ILE A 98 -6.88 -6.05 -17.05
N ASP A 99 -6.63 -7.21 -17.64
CA ASP A 99 -6.84 -7.47 -19.07
C ASP A 99 -8.33 -7.29 -19.48
N LYS A 100 -9.26 -7.56 -18.55
CA LYS A 100 -10.69 -7.29 -18.70
C LYS A 100 -11.10 -5.85 -18.37
N GLN A 101 -10.13 -4.98 -18.08
CA GLN A 101 -10.36 -3.59 -17.64
C GLN A 101 -11.12 -3.45 -16.30
N ASN A 102 -11.12 -4.50 -15.47
CA ASN A 102 -11.70 -4.48 -14.13
C ASN A 102 -10.74 -3.86 -13.12
N ILE A 103 -10.47 -2.57 -13.30
CA ILE A 103 -9.51 -1.82 -12.46
C ILE A 103 -9.99 -1.73 -11.01
N ASN A 104 -11.30 -1.70 -10.78
CA ASN A 104 -11.87 -1.71 -9.42
C ASN A 104 -11.46 -2.97 -8.63
N TYR A 105 -11.37 -4.13 -9.30
CA TYR A 105 -10.87 -5.34 -8.65
C TYR A 105 -9.43 -5.17 -8.15
N TYR A 106 -8.57 -4.59 -8.99
CA TYR A 106 -7.17 -4.32 -8.64
C TYR A 106 -7.05 -3.38 -7.44
N ILE A 107 -7.79 -2.28 -7.43
CA ILE A 107 -7.81 -1.32 -6.31
C ILE A 107 -8.34 -1.98 -5.02
N ASN A 108 -9.43 -2.73 -5.11
CA ASN A 108 -10.00 -3.42 -3.95
C ASN A 108 -9.03 -4.46 -3.37
N PHE A 109 -8.25 -5.14 -4.21
CA PHE A 109 -7.19 -6.04 -3.75
C PHE A 109 -6.12 -5.30 -2.96
N ILE A 110 -5.67 -4.13 -3.44
CA ILE A 110 -4.71 -3.28 -2.72
C ILE A 110 -5.27 -2.86 -1.36
N ILE A 111 -6.51 -2.35 -1.32
CA ILE A 111 -7.15 -1.88 -0.10
C ILE A 111 -7.32 -3.01 0.91
N SER A 112 -7.78 -4.19 0.47
CA SER A 112 -7.90 -5.36 1.35
C SER A 112 -6.54 -5.81 1.89
N SER A 113 -5.50 -5.76 1.05
CA SER A 113 -4.14 -6.12 1.46
C SER A 113 -3.56 -5.13 2.48
N LEU A 114 -3.86 -3.84 2.33
CA LEU A 114 -3.50 -2.81 3.33
C LEU A 114 -4.20 -3.06 4.67
N PHE A 115 -5.49 -3.37 4.63
CA PHE A 115 -6.26 -3.68 5.84
C PHE A 115 -5.68 -4.90 6.57
N GLU A 116 -5.39 -5.97 5.85
CA GLU A 116 -4.80 -7.19 6.40
C GLU A 116 -3.38 -6.95 6.95
N ALA A 117 -2.56 -6.13 6.28
CA ALA A 117 -1.24 -5.77 6.76
C ALA A 117 -1.29 -4.96 8.07
N ASN A 118 -2.21 -3.99 8.17
CA ASN A 118 -2.46 -3.24 9.40
C ASN A 118 -2.92 -4.16 10.53
N LYS A 119 -3.87 -5.06 10.23
CA LYS A 119 -4.37 -6.06 11.18
C LYS A 119 -3.25 -6.97 11.65
N TYR A 120 -2.48 -7.54 10.72
CA TYR A 120 -1.32 -8.39 11.02
C TYR A 120 -0.36 -7.70 11.99
N PHE A 121 0.07 -6.48 11.68
CA PHE A 121 1.03 -5.76 12.52
C PHE A 121 0.48 -5.47 13.92
N ASN A 122 -0.84 -5.21 14.04
CA ASN A 122 -1.50 -5.07 15.33
C ASN A 122 -1.60 -6.38 16.09
N ASP A 123 -2.04 -7.45 15.44
CA ASP A 123 -2.29 -8.76 16.08
C ASP A 123 -0.97 -9.41 16.52
N GLN A 124 0.11 -9.24 15.74
CA GLN A 124 1.43 -9.79 16.09
C GLN A 124 2.13 -9.03 17.23
N GLU A 125 1.70 -7.82 17.56
CA GLU A 125 2.17 -7.00 18.68
C GLU A 125 3.71 -6.98 18.84
N PRO A 126 4.49 -6.55 17.81
CA PRO A 126 5.95 -6.63 17.85
C PRO A 126 6.56 -5.86 19.04
N TRP A 127 5.85 -4.86 19.56
CA TRP A 127 6.28 -4.11 20.76
C TRP A 127 6.29 -4.94 22.03
N LYS A 128 5.56 -6.07 22.08
CA LYS A 128 5.57 -7.06 23.18
C LYS A 128 6.59 -8.17 22.96
N LYS A 129 7.30 -8.22 21.82
CA LYS A 129 8.25 -9.29 21.45
C LYS A 129 9.71 -8.88 21.62
N LYS A 130 10.03 -7.94 22.51
CA LYS A 130 11.40 -7.42 22.68
C LYS A 130 12.38 -8.50 23.12
N ASP A 131 11.93 -9.47 23.90
CA ASP A 131 12.72 -10.60 24.40
C ASP A 131 12.83 -11.73 23.35
N ASP A 132 11.96 -11.76 22.36
CA ASP A 132 12.01 -12.68 21.21
C ASP A 132 12.44 -11.92 19.94
N LYS A 133 13.72 -11.65 19.84
CA LYS A 133 14.29 -10.84 18.74
C LYS A 133 14.09 -11.50 17.38
N GLU A 134 14.09 -12.83 17.33
CA GLU A 134 13.87 -13.55 16.07
C GLU A 134 12.44 -13.36 15.56
N ARG A 135 11.45 -13.49 16.44
CA ARG A 135 10.05 -13.25 16.07
C ARG A 135 9.79 -11.78 15.73
N LEU A 136 10.33 -10.86 16.52
CA LEU A 136 10.25 -9.42 16.24
C LEU A 136 10.78 -9.11 14.84
N ASN A 137 11.96 -9.60 14.51
CA ASN A 137 12.58 -9.38 13.19
C ASN A 137 11.72 -9.94 12.06
N THR A 138 11.14 -11.13 12.24
CA THR A 138 10.26 -11.74 11.24
C THR A 138 8.98 -10.91 11.01
N ILE A 139 8.35 -10.42 12.07
CA ILE A 139 7.15 -9.56 11.96
C ILE A 139 7.47 -8.26 11.20
N VAL A 140 8.58 -7.61 11.56
CA VAL A 140 9.00 -6.37 10.90
C VAL A 140 9.33 -6.62 9.43
N TYR A 141 10.08 -7.67 9.12
CA TYR A 141 10.38 -8.06 7.74
C TYR A 141 9.11 -8.28 6.92
N THR A 142 8.18 -9.09 7.45
CA THR A 142 6.91 -9.40 6.77
C THR A 142 6.11 -8.13 6.47
N ALA A 143 5.99 -7.24 7.45
CA ALA A 143 5.28 -5.97 7.26
C ALA A 143 5.97 -5.06 6.22
N LEU A 144 7.31 -4.94 6.26
CA LEU A 144 8.08 -4.16 5.29
C LEU A 144 7.96 -4.73 3.87
N GLU A 145 8.02 -6.06 3.73
CA GLU A 145 7.89 -6.72 2.43
C GLU A 145 6.48 -6.53 1.83
N VAL A 146 5.45 -6.59 2.64
CA VAL A 146 4.07 -6.31 2.20
C VAL A 146 3.91 -4.84 1.79
N ILE A 147 4.47 -3.90 2.55
CA ILE A 147 4.50 -2.47 2.17
C ILE A 147 5.20 -2.31 0.81
N ARG A 148 6.33 -2.97 0.59
CA ARG A 148 7.05 -2.95 -0.69
C ARG A 148 6.17 -3.43 -1.84
N LYS A 149 5.52 -4.59 -1.69
CA LYS A 149 4.63 -5.16 -2.73
C LYS A 149 3.44 -4.23 -3.02
N ILE A 150 2.79 -3.71 -1.99
CA ILE A 150 1.68 -2.74 -2.14
C ILE A 150 2.16 -1.45 -2.82
N SER A 151 3.35 -0.96 -2.45
CA SER A 151 3.93 0.23 -3.08
C SER A 151 4.13 0.03 -4.58
N PHE A 152 4.63 -1.13 -4.99
CA PHE A 152 4.78 -1.45 -6.41
C PHE A 152 3.44 -1.52 -7.15
N MET A 153 2.41 -2.08 -6.51
CA MET A 153 1.06 -2.10 -7.08
C MET A 153 0.46 -0.69 -7.18
N LEU A 154 0.73 0.19 -6.23
CA LEU A 154 0.27 1.59 -6.26
C LEU A 154 1.08 2.47 -7.23
N TYR A 155 2.29 2.08 -7.59
CA TYR A 155 3.19 2.91 -8.41
C TYR A 155 2.57 3.39 -9.73
N PRO A 156 1.86 2.58 -10.53
CA PRO A 156 1.23 3.03 -11.76
C PRO A 156 0.14 4.08 -11.54
N ILE A 157 -0.44 4.14 -10.34
CA ILE A 157 -1.56 5.00 -9.98
C ILE A 157 -1.06 6.32 -9.38
N ILE A 158 -0.18 6.26 -8.37
CA ILE A 158 0.32 7.38 -7.59
C ILE A 158 1.86 7.45 -7.58
N PRO A 159 2.50 7.60 -8.75
CA PRO A 159 3.94 7.45 -8.90
C PRO A 159 4.75 8.45 -8.07
N GLN A 160 4.30 9.70 -7.93
CA GLN A 160 5.04 10.72 -7.18
C GLN A 160 5.08 10.40 -5.68
N THR A 161 3.97 9.90 -5.14
CA THR A 161 3.86 9.48 -3.74
C THR A 161 4.71 8.25 -3.48
N ILE A 162 4.63 7.25 -4.34
CA ILE A 162 5.40 6.01 -4.17
C ILE A 162 6.90 6.24 -4.33
N ASN A 163 7.35 7.10 -5.24
CA ASN A 163 8.75 7.46 -5.33
C ASN A 163 9.31 8.03 -4.01
N LYS A 164 8.51 8.81 -3.27
CA LYS A 164 8.91 9.30 -1.94
C LYS A 164 9.03 8.15 -0.93
N VAL A 165 8.11 7.21 -0.95
CA VAL A 165 8.12 6.03 -0.07
C VAL A 165 9.31 5.12 -0.40
N LEU A 166 9.55 4.80 -1.68
CA LEU A 166 10.67 3.96 -2.11
C LEU A 166 12.03 4.53 -1.70
N LYS A 167 12.19 5.86 -1.74
CA LYS A 167 13.41 6.52 -1.25
C LYS A 167 13.69 6.26 0.23
N ILE A 168 12.65 6.16 1.07
CA ILE A 168 12.79 5.81 2.50
C ILE A 168 13.38 4.41 2.66
N PHE A 169 13.04 3.49 1.74
CA PHE A 169 13.56 2.12 1.72
C PHE A 169 14.88 1.97 0.96
N ASN A 170 15.47 3.05 0.44
CA ASN A 170 16.62 3.02 -0.49
C ASN A 170 16.36 2.13 -1.73
N LEU A 171 15.14 2.09 -2.20
CA LEU A 171 14.73 1.39 -3.41
C LEU A 171 14.57 2.39 -4.57
N ASP A 172 15.05 1.98 -5.75
CA ASP A 172 14.85 2.73 -6.99
C ASP A 172 13.66 2.16 -7.76
N SER A 173 12.78 3.04 -8.26
CA SER A 173 11.66 2.65 -9.13
C SER A 173 12.10 1.95 -10.41
N ASN A 174 13.34 2.16 -10.86
CA ASN A 174 13.92 1.49 -12.05
C ASN A 174 14.31 0.03 -11.79
N THR A 175 14.39 -0.39 -10.52
CA THR A 175 14.71 -1.77 -10.13
C THR A 175 13.46 -2.59 -9.75
N ILE A 176 12.28 -2.06 -10.07
CA ILE A 176 11.02 -2.74 -9.78
C ILE A 176 10.90 -3.98 -10.66
N SER A 177 11.19 -5.15 -10.07
CA SER A 177 10.79 -6.46 -10.57
C SER A 177 9.71 -7.01 -9.67
N LEU A 178 8.66 -7.60 -10.25
CA LEU A 178 7.64 -8.34 -9.52
C LEU A 178 8.06 -9.79 -9.24
N GLU A 179 9.28 -10.15 -9.68
CA GLU A 179 9.92 -11.45 -9.41
C GLU A 179 10.55 -11.49 -8.02
#